data_82b12ebd81a60121c08dc23ccbacf202
#
_entry.id   82b12ebd81a60121c08dc23ccbacf202
#
_cell.length_a   1.000
_cell.length_b   1.000
_cell.length_c   1.000
_cell.angle_alpha   90.00
_cell.angle_beta   90.00
_cell.angle_gamma   90.00
#
_symmetry.space_group_name_H-M   'P 1'
#
loop_
_entity.id
_entity.type
_entity.pdbx_description
1 polymer ?
#
loop_
_entity_poly.entity_id
_entity_poly.type
_entity_poly.pdbx_seq_one_letter_code
_entity_poly.pdbx_strand_id
1 'polypeptide(L)' 'MKSCANEPVSMKACVKQVCPCHLVVCDLCNNQEVLVHTDKACCFCVGDRVCIEFSGAMTMSLPPQITADNICCASDC' A
#
# COMPACT_ATOMS: atom_id res chain seq x y z
N MET A 1 -25.25 -9.80 -8.67
CA MET A 1 -24.63 -9.65 -8.44
C MET A 1 -23.54 -9.83 -8.38
N LYS A 2 -22.88 -9.69 -8.31
CA LYS A 2 -21.86 -9.88 -8.32
C LYS A 2 -21.24 -10.05 -7.25
N SER A 3 -20.69 -10.77 -6.97
CA SER A 3 -20.17 -10.95 -5.93
C SER A 3 -19.07 -10.44 -5.71
N CYS A 4 -18.46 -9.94 -6.15
CA CYS A 4 -17.41 -9.36 -5.92
C CYS A 4 -16.56 -9.60 -4.91
N ALA A 5 -16.34 -10.63 -4.55
CA ALA A 5 -15.59 -10.92 -3.46
C ALA A 5 -14.17 -10.51 -3.59
N ASN A 6 -13.55 -10.49 -4.66
CA ASN A 6 -12.15 -10.22 -4.75
C ASN A 6 -11.87 -8.97 -5.52
N GLU A 7 -12.68 -7.99 -5.39
CA GLU A 7 -12.41 -6.78 -6.06
C GLU A 7 -11.18 -6.12 -5.53
N PRO A 8 -10.28 -5.66 -6.34
CA PRO A 8 -9.12 -4.95 -5.85
C PRO A 8 -9.51 -3.61 -5.25
N VAL A 9 -8.80 -3.26 -4.21
CA VAL A 9 -8.99 -1.98 -3.54
C VAL A 9 -7.74 -1.16 -3.80
N SER A 10 -7.89 0.11 -4.07
CA SER A 10 -6.72 0.96 -4.23
C SER A 10 -6.64 1.94 -3.07
N MET A 11 -5.43 2.20 -2.65
CA MET A 11 -5.16 3.05 -1.51
C MET A 11 -4.04 4.01 -1.89
N LYS A 12 -4.19 5.27 -1.56
CA LYS A 12 -3.13 6.24 -1.75
C LYS A 12 -2.43 6.47 -0.45
N ALA A 13 -1.12 6.47 -0.50
CA ALA A 13 -0.33 6.56 0.71
C ALA A 13 0.99 7.26 0.43
N CYS A 14 1.63 7.70 1.51
CA CYS A 14 2.93 8.33 1.42
C CYS A 14 3.96 7.39 2.03
N VAL A 15 5.06 7.17 1.34
CA VAL A 15 6.09 6.25 1.79
C VAL A 15 6.83 6.87 2.95
N LYS A 16 6.90 6.15 4.06
CA LYS A 16 7.60 6.60 5.25
C LYS A 16 8.93 5.89 5.42
N GLN A 17 9.05 4.67 4.96
CA GLN A 17 10.27 3.90 5.11
C GLN A 17 10.34 2.89 3.99
N VAL A 18 11.53 2.69 3.44
CA VAL A 18 11.75 1.73 2.37
C VAL A 18 12.61 0.61 2.93
N CYS A 19 12.12 -0.61 2.80
CA CYS A 19 12.83 -1.80 3.24
C CYS A 19 13.02 -2.72 2.04
N PRO A 20 13.86 -3.74 2.13
CA PRO A 20 14.14 -4.56 0.95
C PRO A 20 12.95 -5.30 0.37
N CYS A 21 12.03 -5.73 1.21
CA CYS A 21 10.88 -6.50 0.74
C CYS A 21 9.56 -5.86 1.07
N HIS A 22 9.55 -4.68 1.65
CA HIS A 22 8.29 -4.06 2.02
C HIS A 22 8.48 -2.55 2.17
N LEU A 23 7.37 -1.86 2.23
CA LEU A 23 7.35 -0.43 2.46
C LEU A 23 6.50 -0.15 3.70
N VAL A 24 6.90 0.85 4.46
CA VAL A 24 6.02 1.39 5.49
C VAL A 24 5.44 2.67 4.93
N VAL A 25 4.14 2.74 4.84
CA VAL A 25 3.47 3.89 4.24
C VAL A 25 2.45 4.44 5.21
N CYS A 26 2.08 5.68 4.99
CA CYS A 26 1.02 6.30 5.77
C CYS A 26 -0.19 6.46 4.86
N ASP A 27 -1.29 5.84 5.25
CA ASP A 27 -2.54 5.93 4.50
C ASP A 27 -3.01 7.38 4.56
N LEU A 28 -3.17 8.01 3.42
CA LEU A 28 -3.56 9.41 3.41
C LEU A 28 -5.00 9.65 3.80
N CYS A 29 -5.80 8.61 3.83
CA CYS A 29 -7.18 8.75 4.20
C CYS A 29 -7.35 8.88 5.70
N ASN A 30 -6.60 8.14 6.48
CA ASN A 30 -6.80 8.16 7.93
C ASN A 30 -5.50 8.29 8.69
N ASN A 31 -4.39 8.60 8.02
CA ASN A 31 -3.09 8.80 8.65
C ASN A 31 -2.61 7.61 9.44
N GLN A 32 -2.93 6.42 8.99
CA GLN A 32 -2.51 5.22 9.65
C GLN A 32 -1.34 4.58 8.94
N GLU A 33 -0.33 4.15 9.68
CA GLU A 33 0.78 3.44 9.08
C GLU A 33 0.34 2.05 8.68
N VAL A 34 0.78 1.62 7.50
CA VAL A 34 0.48 0.32 6.96
C VAL A 34 1.77 -0.26 6.40
N LEU A 35 2.01 -1.53 6.66
CA LEU A 35 3.16 -2.21 6.12
C LEU A 35 2.72 -2.92 4.84
N VAL A 36 3.37 -2.62 3.73
CA VAL A 36 2.98 -3.10 2.42
C VAL A 36 4.05 -4.06 1.92
N HIS A 37 3.68 -5.30 1.74
CA HIS A 37 4.60 -6.29 1.20
C HIS A 37 4.61 -6.19 -0.31
N THR A 38 5.77 -5.92 -0.87
CA THR A 38 5.92 -5.82 -2.32
C THR A 38 7.38 -6.05 -2.68
N ASP A 39 7.61 -6.71 -3.79
CA ASP A 39 8.97 -6.91 -4.24
C ASP A 39 9.47 -5.71 -5.03
N LYS A 40 8.68 -4.66 -5.16
CA LYS A 40 9.10 -3.44 -5.83
C LYS A 40 9.41 -2.34 -4.84
N ALA A 41 9.65 -2.69 -3.60
CA ALA A 41 9.85 -1.67 -2.58
C ALA A 41 11.02 -0.76 -2.90
N CYS A 42 12.08 -1.28 -3.46
CA CYS A 42 13.24 -0.44 -3.73
C CYS A 42 13.05 0.48 -4.93
N CYS A 43 11.93 0.43 -5.60
CA CYS A 43 11.64 1.36 -6.67
C CYS A 43 11.10 2.70 -6.16
N PHE A 44 10.89 2.81 -4.87
CA PHE A 44 10.27 4.01 -4.30
C PHE A 44 11.18 4.61 -3.24
N CYS A 45 10.93 5.86 -2.92
CA CYS A 45 11.72 6.57 -1.92
C CYS A 45 10.82 7.15 -0.85
N VAL A 46 11.40 7.41 0.30
CA VAL A 46 10.67 8.07 1.38
C VAL A 46 10.14 9.41 0.87
N GLY A 47 8.88 9.67 1.14
CA GLY A 47 8.23 10.88 0.70
C GLY A 47 7.44 10.73 -0.57
N ASP A 48 7.64 9.63 -1.30
CA ASP A 48 6.88 9.41 -2.51
C ASP A 48 5.43 9.11 -2.19
N ARG A 49 4.55 9.55 -3.04
CA ARG A 49 3.16 9.14 -2.94
C ARG A 49 2.94 8.00 -3.89
N VAL A 50 2.26 6.99 -3.42
CA VAL A 50 2.04 5.78 -4.18
C VAL A 50 0.58 5.42 -4.18
N CYS A 51 0.17 4.75 -5.23
CA CYS A 51 -1.15 4.16 -5.33
C CYS A 51 -0.97 2.66 -5.27
N ILE A 52 -1.57 2.01 -4.30
CA ILE A 52 -1.37 0.60 -4.03
C ILE A 52 -2.68 -0.11 -4.28
N GLU A 53 -2.64 -1.14 -5.12
CA GLU A 53 -3.78 -1.99 -5.34
C GLU A 53 -3.57 -3.30 -4.63
N PHE A 54 -4.53 -3.73 -3.87
CA PHE A 54 -4.46 -5.00 -3.18
C PHE A 54 -5.85 -5.61 -3.12
N SER A 55 -5.89 -6.91 -3.13
CA SER A 55 -7.14 -7.63 -2.93
C SER A 55 -6.95 -8.46 -1.69
N GLY A 56 -7.92 -8.72 -0.97
CA GLY A 56 -7.77 -9.45 0.25
C GLY A 56 -7.79 -8.53 1.42
N ALA A 57 -7.66 -9.08 2.59
CA ALA A 57 -7.88 -8.34 3.79
C ALA A 57 -6.60 -7.75 4.33
N MET A 58 -6.72 -6.62 4.94
CA MET A 58 -5.64 -6.06 5.73
C MET A 58 -5.61 -6.79 7.06
N THR A 59 -4.42 -7.13 7.54
CA THR A 59 -4.34 -7.83 8.80
C THR A 59 -4.69 -6.89 9.95
N MET A 60 -5.00 -7.48 11.08
CA MET A 60 -5.37 -6.70 12.26
C MET A 60 -4.16 -6.38 13.13
N SER A 61 -2.96 -6.58 12.66
CA SER A 61 -1.78 -6.30 13.46
C SER A 61 -1.51 -4.80 13.54
N LEU A 62 -0.54 -4.41 14.33
CA LEU A 62 -0.13 -3.02 14.48
C LEU A 62 1.35 -2.91 14.14
N PRO A 63 1.66 -2.36 12.99
CA PRO A 63 0.74 -1.78 12.01
C PRO A 63 0.05 -2.86 11.19
N PRO A 64 -1.09 -2.56 10.61
CA PRO A 64 -1.73 -3.53 9.74
C PRO A 64 -0.85 -3.78 8.52
N GLN A 65 -1.03 -4.94 7.91
CA GLN A 65 -0.20 -5.35 6.79
C GLN A 65 -1.07 -5.73 5.61
N ILE A 66 -0.60 -5.39 4.43
CA ILE A 66 -1.25 -5.80 3.18
C ILE A 66 -0.18 -6.28 2.25
N THR A 67 -0.59 -7.06 1.25
CA THR A 67 0.28 -7.47 0.16
C THR A 67 -0.19 -6.76 -1.09
N ALA A 68 0.68 -5.98 -1.69
CA ALA A 68 0.31 -5.22 -2.87
C ALA A 68 0.25 -6.13 -4.08
N ASP A 69 -0.85 -6.10 -4.80
CA ASP A 69 -0.93 -6.75 -6.09
C ASP A 69 -0.29 -5.88 -7.14
N ASN A 70 -0.39 -4.58 -6.96
CA ASN A 70 0.23 -3.64 -7.88
C ASN A 70 0.50 -2.35 -7.11
N ILE A 71 1.57 -1.66 -7.46
CA ILE A 71 1.90 -0.42 -6.80
C ILE A 71 2.58 0.49 -7.81
N CYS A 72 2.19 1.74 -7.84
CA CYS A 72 2.80 2.70 -8.75
C CYS A 72 2.82 4.07 -8.10
N CYS A 73 3.59 4.95 -8.67
CA CYS A 73 3.66 6.32 -8.19
C CYS A 73 2.34 7.02 -8.44
N ALA A 74 1.88 7.68 -7.43
CA ALA A 74 0.67 8.45 -7.58
C ALA A 74 1.07 9.88 -7.79
N SER A 75 1.46 10.23 -8.95
CA SER A 75 1.93 11.52 -9.12
C SER A 75 0.86 12.35 -9.38
N ASP A 76 0.24 12.96 -8.76
CA ASP A 76 -0.69 13.64 -9.15
C ASP A 76 -0.40 14.82 -9.45
N CYS A 77 -0.15 15.20 -9.86
CA CYS A 77 0.08 16.35 -10.19
C CYS A 77 -0.73 16.99 -10.31
#